data_6d5cac996a6c7d8ddfc6abeebb451f59
#
_entry.id   6d5cac996a6c7d8ddfc6abeebb451f59
#
_cell.length_a   1.000
_cell.length_b   1.000
_cell.length_c   1.000
_cell.angle_alpha   90.00
_cell.angle_beta   90.00
_cell.angle_gamma   90.00
#
_symmetry.space_group_name_H-M   'P 1'
#
loop_
_entity.id
_entity.type
_entity.pdbx_description
1 polymer ?
#
loop_
_entity_poly.entity_id
_entity_poly.type
_entity_poly.pdbx_seq_one_letter_code
_entity_poly.pdbx_strand_id
1 'polypeptide(L)'
;MSNIGLGFDTGGTYTDAVIMDLDTSEILARSKSLTTRNDLSIGISGAISKFDKDLLRNVSTVSLSSTLATNSIVEGKGCRVGLICIGSPITTTTTVDKSITVSGGHKPNGTESEPLDEESVEKFLKSVKGQVECIAVTGFMSVRNPKHEQRVKEMARQILNIPTVCGYELSSVLGFNERAITCIMNARLIPVIEELLVSVKKVLKDYEVEAPLMIVK
;
A
#
# COMPACT_ATOMS: atom_id res chain seq x y z
N MET A 1 -17.07 -27.31 13.49
CA MET A 1 -17.48 -26.12 12.70
C MET A 1 -16.76 -26.24 11.37
N SER A 2 -17.45 -26.09 10.26
CA SER A 2 -16.81 -26.13 8.93
C SER A 2 -15.84 -24.96 8.80
N ASN A 3 -14.62 -25.22 8.33
CA ASN A 3 -13.56 -24.21 8.14
C ASN A 3 -13.68 -23.66 6.70
N ILE A 4 -14.58 -22.68 6.51
CA ILE A 4 -14.92 -22.15 5.18
C ILE A 4 -14.13 -20.89 4.88
N GLY A 5 -13.41 -20.88 3.76
CA GLY A 5 -12.70 -19.72 3.23
C GLY A 5 -13.45 -19.05 2.09
N LEU A 6 -13.48 -17.72 2.09
CA LEU A 6 -13.89 -16.89 0.96
C LEU A 6 -12.67 -16.19 0.35
N GLY A 7 -12.37 -16.48 -0.91
CA GLY A 7 -11.29 -15.86 -1.65
C GLY A 7 -11.81 -14.87 -2.68
N PHE A 8 -11.16 -13.69 -2.79
CA PHE A 8 -11.34 -12.74 -3.87
C PHE A 8 -10.05 -12.54 -4.64
N ASP A 9 -10.15 -12.48 -5.97
CA ASP A 9 -9.12 -11.95 -6.84
C ASP A 9 -9.70 -10.78 -7.65
N THR A 10 -9.30 -9.57 -7.30
CA THR A 10 -9.78 -8.36 -7.95
C THR A 10 -8.76 -7.88 -8.98
N GLY A 11 -9.04 -8.17 -10.24
CA GLY A 11 -8.26 -7.70 -11.39
C GLY A 11 -8.80 -6.42 -12.00
N GLY A 12 -8.09 -5.91 -13.02
CA GLY A 12 -8.51 -4.69 -13.73
C GLY A 12 -9.78 -4.83 -14.58
N THR A 13 -10.19 -6.05 -14.91
CA THR A 13 -11.35 -6.35 -15.77
C THR A 13 -12.41 -7.15 -15.05
N TYR A 14 -12.00 -8.14 -14.28
CA TYR A 14 -12.91 -9.04 -13.57
C TYR A 14 -12.50 -9.15 -12.10
N THR A 15 -13.52 -9.36 -11.26
CA THR A 15 -13.38 -9.81 -9.88
C THR A 15 -13.90 -11.24 -9.81
N ASP A 16 -13.03 -12.16 -9.48
CA ASP A 16 -13.35 -13.55 -9.21
C ASP A 16 -13.56 -13.76 -7.72
N ALA A 17 -14.50 -14.63 -7.36
CA ALA A 17 -14.74 -15.03 -5.98
C ALA A 17 -14.93 -16.54 -5.87
N VAL A 18 -14.42 -17.14 -4.79
CA VAL A 18 -14.51 -18.57 -4.52
C VAL A 18 -14.83 -18.81 -3.04
N ILE A 19 -15.72 -19.74 -2.76
CA ILE A 19 -15.93 -20.31 -1.42
C ILE A 19 -15.39 -21.74 -1.43
N MET A 20 -14.57 -22.05 -0.44
CA MET A 20 -13.87 -23.33 -0.32
C MET A 20 -13.98 -23.86 1.12
N ASP A 21 -14.18 -25.17 1.25
CA ASP A 21 -13.91 -25.86 2.50
C ASP A 21 -12.40 -26.06 2.64
N LEU A 22 -11.81 -25.44 3.68
CA LEU A 22 -10.36 -25.41 3.90
C LEU A 22 -9.82 -26.73 4.46
N ASP A 23 -10.67 -27.58 5.03
CA ASP A 23 -10.26 -28.87 5.59
C ASP A 23 -10.17 -29.93 4.48
N THR A 24 -11.09 -29.89 3.53
CA THR A 24 -11.16 -30.85 2.40
C THR A 24 -10.54 -30.32 1.09
N SER A 25 -10.32 -29.00 1.01
CA SER A 25 -9.93 -28.27 -0.22
C SER A 25 -10.98 -28.34 -1.33
N GLU A 26 -12.24 -28.64 -0.99
CA GLU A 26 -13.34 -28.67 -1.95
C GLU A 26 -13.84 -27.25 -2.26
N ILE A 27 -14.04 -26.95 -3.54
CA ILE A 27 -14.67 -25.70 -3.98
C ILE A 27 -16.18 -25.84 -3.85
N LEU A 28 -16.78 -25.13 -2.90
CA LEU A 28 -18.22 -25.14 -2.65
C LEU A 28 -18.98 -24.25 -3.63
N ALA A 29 -18.40 -23.10 -3.99
CA ALA A 29 -18.98 -22.18 -4.95
C ALA A 29 -17.91 -21.30 -5.60
N ARG A 30 -18.19 -20.87 -6.83
CA ARG A 30 -17.36 -19.88 -7.54
C ARG A 30 -18.22 -18.92 -8.34
N SER A 31 -17.74 -17.68 -8.45
CA SER A 31 -18.42 -16.66 -9.23
C SER A 31 -17.43 -15.68 -9.85
N LYS A 32 -17.92 -14.92 -10.81
CA LYS A 32 -17.15 -13.87 -11.50
C LYS A 32 -18.07 -12.70 -11.79
N SER A 33 -17.56 -11.48 -11.64
CA SER A 33 -18.23 -10.22 -12.00
C SER A 33 -17.26 -9.29 -12.73
N LEU A 34 -17.78 -8.32 -13.47
CA LEU A 34 -16.95 -7.26 -14.05
C LEU A 34 -16.44 -6.33 -12.92
N THR A 35 -15.17 -6.00 -12.97
CA THR A 35 -14.60 -4.99 -12.06
C THR A 35 -15.05 -3.60 -12.51
N THR A 36 -15.65 -2.84 -11.61
CA THR A 36 -16.09 -1.47 -11.86
C THR A 36 -15.03 -0.51 -11.31
N ARG A 37 -14.23 0.10 -12.19
CA ARG A 37 -13.07 0.93 -11.79
C ARG A 37 -13.43 2.17 -10.97
N ASN A 38 -14.62 2.74 -11.17
CA ASN A 38 -15.09 3.94 -10.44
C ASN A 38 -15.65 3.62 -9.04
N ASP A 39 -15.99 2.37 -8.80
CA ASP A 39 -16.46 1.86 -7.51
C ASP A 39 -16.23 0.34 -7.47
N LEU A 40 -15.14 -0.06 -6.85
CA LEU A 40 -14.75 -1.47 -6.74
C LEU A 40 -15.79 -2.30 -5.98
N SER A 41 -16.59 -1.66 -5.11
CA SER A 41 -17.62 -2.37 -4.33
C SER A 41 -18.71 -2.99 -5.21
N ILE A 42 -19.00 -2.41 -6.38
CA ILE A 42 -20.01 -2.93 -7.32
C ILE A 42 -19.55 -4.29 -7.89
N GLY A 43 -18.31 -4.38 -8.38
CA GLY A 43 -17.77 -5.63 -8.92
C GLY A 43 -17.66 -6.72 -7.86
N ILE A 44 -17.18 -6.38 -6.66
CA ILE A 44 -17.06 -7.30 -5.52
C ILE A 44 -18.45 -7.77 -5.07
N SER A 45 -19.41 -6.85 -4.92
CA SER A 45 -20.80 -7.19 -4.58
C SER A 45 -21.44 -8.06 -5.65
N GLY A 46 -21.21 -7.78 -6.94
CA GLY A 46 -21.71 -8.57 -8.05
C GLY A 46 -21.13 -9.99 -8.09
N ALA A 47 -19.93 -10.22 -7.55
CA ALA A 47 -19.37 -11.55 -7.39
C ALA A 47 -20.01 -12.28 -6.20
N ILE A 48 -20.04 -11.65 -5.01
CA ILE A 48 -20.52 -12.29 -3.77
C ILE A 48 -22.04 -12.54 -3.78
N SER A 49 -22.83 -11.70 -4.46
CA SER A 49 -24.29 -11.82 -4.55
C SER A 49 -24.80 -13.12 -5.16
N LYS A 50 -23.92 -13.84 -5.85
CA LYS A 50 -24.23 -15.15 -6.49
C LYS A 50 -24.11 -16.32 -5.53
N PHE A 51 -23.59 -16.10 -4.32
CA PHE A 51 -23.42 -17.14 -3.31
C PHE A 51 -24.64 -17.24 -2.39
N ASP A 52 -24.85 -18.45 -1.89
CA ASP A 52 -25.85 -18.70 -0.86
C ASP A 52 -25.51 -17.94 0.43
N LYS A 53 -26.52 -17.32 1.06
CA LYS A 53 -26.33 -16.51 2.27
C LYS A 53 -25.86 -17.33 3.47
N ASP A 54 -26.31 -18.59 3.56
CA ASP A 54 -25.93 -19.45 4.67
C ASP A 54 -24.47 -19.90 4.53
N LEU A 55 -23.96 -20.09 3.30
CA LEU A 55 -22.54 -20.30 3.06
C LEU A 55 -21.72 -19.07 3.48
N LEU A 56 -22.18 -17.87 3.14
CA LEU A 56 -21.48 -16.62 3.49
C LEU A 56 -21.40 -16.38 5.00
N ARG A 57 -22.46 -16.66 5.74
CA ARG A 57 -22.48 -16.55 7.22
C ARG A 57 -21.54 -17.52 7.92
N ASN A 58 -21.23 -18.64 7.29
CA ASN A 58 -20.33 -19.65 7.83
C ASN A 58 -18.86 -19.45 7.43
N VAL A 59 -18.53 -18.38 6.72
CA VAL A 59 -17.13 -18.06 6.36
C VAL A 59 -16.33 -17.75 7.61
N SER A 60 -15.20 -18.44 7.77
CA SER A 60 -14.28 -18.30 8.91
C SER A 60 -13.07 -17.43 8.59
N THR A 61 -12.75 -17.25 7.31
CA THR A 61 -11.64 -16.40 6.85
C THR A 61 -11.91 -15.85 5.46
N VAL A 62 -11.45 -14.63 5.20
CA VAL A 62 -11.51 -13.99 3.88
C VAL A 62 -10.09 -13.71 3.38
N SER A 63 -9.78 -14.11 2.16
CA SER A 63 -8.50 -13.85 1.49
C SER A 63 -8.72 -12.94 0.28
N LEU A 64 -7.93 -11.88 0.18
CA LEU A 64 -7.97 -10.93 -0.92
C LEU A 64 -6.64 -10.96 -1.68
N SER A 65 -6.70 -11.28 -2.97
CA SER A 65 -5.64 -11.08 -3.96
C SER A 65 -6.04 -9.95 -4.92
N SER A 66 -5.07 -9.23 -5.45
CA SER A 66 -5.35 -8.21 -6.45
C SER A 66 -4.17 -7.94 -7.37
N THR A 67 -4.45 -7.78 -8.66
CA THR A 67 -3.50 -7.27 -9.66
C THR A 67 -3.67 -5.77 -9.93
N LEU A 68 -4.56 -5.08 -9.22
CA LEU A 68 -4.80 -3.63 -9.41
C LEU A 68 -3.55 -2.79 -9.17
N ALA A 69 -2.76 -3.15 -8.15
CA ALA A 69 -1.49 -2.49 -7.86
C ALA A 69 -0.50 -2.61 -9.02
N THR A 70 -0.29 -3.82 -9.53
CA THR A 70 0.59 -4.08 -10.68
C THR A 70 0.11 -3.34 -11.92
N ASN A 71 -1.19 -3.39 -12.21
CA ASN A 71 -1.78 -2.70 -13.34
C ASN A 71 -1.61 -1.18 -13.23
N SER A 72 -1.80 -0.61 -12.03
CA SER A 72 -1.59 0.83 -11.79
C SER A 72 -0.15 1.26 -12.06
N ILE A 73 0.85 0.45 -11.67
CA ILE A 73 2.27 0.72 -11.97
C ILE A 73 2.51 0.69 -13.48
N VAL A 74 2.04 -0.35 -14.18
CA VAL A 74 2.25 -0.52 -15.63
C VAL A 74 1.56 0.59 -16.43
N GLU A 75 0.37 1.01 -15.99
CA GLU A 75 -0.40 2.09 -16.61
C GLU A 75 0.14 3.50 -16.23
N GLY A 76 1.17 3.58 -15.40
CA GLY A 76 1.71 4.85 -14.89
C GLY A 76 0.74 5.62 -14.01
N LYS A 77 -0.26 4.93 -13.44
CA LYS A 77 -1.27 5.50 -12.54
C LYS A 77 -0.81 5.43 -11.09
N GLY A 78 -1.41 6.26 -10.26
CA GLY A 78 -1.15 6.33 -8.84
C GLY A 78 -1.26 7.76 -8.34
N CYS A 79 -1.09 7.95 -7.05
CA CYS A 79 -1.16 9.28 -6.46
C CYS A 79 0.11 10.11 -6.71
N ARG A 80 0.00 11.42 -6.48
CA ARG A 80 1.14 12.33 -6.53
C ARG A 80 1.99 12.17 -5.29
N VAL A 81 3.29 11.97 -5.49
CA VAL A 81 4.24 11.64 -4.42
C VAL A 81 5.27 12.75 -4.24
N GLY A 82 5.49 13.17 -2.98
CA GLY A 82 6.63 13.95 -2.56
C GLY A 82 7.75 13.02 -2.07
N LEU A 83 8.96 13.14 -2.63
CA LEU A 83 10.13 12.36 -2.22
C LEU A 83 11.07 13.18 -1.35
N ILE A 84 11.45 12.64 -0.20
CA ILE A 84 12.51 13.19 0.66
C ILE A 84 13.68 12.20 0.70
N CYS A 85 14.81 12.63 0.15
CA CYS A 85 16.08 11.91 0.20
C CYS A 85 16.95 12.49 1.32
N ILE A 86 17.48 11.64 2.20
CA ILE A 86 18.30 12.06 3.34
C ILE A 86 19.74 11.57 3.14
N GLY A 87 20.69 12.49 3.07
CA GLY A 87 22.13 12.22 3.00
C GLY A 87 22.67 11.84 1.61
N SER A 88 21.80 11.56 0.64
CA SER A 88 22.22 11.28 -0.75
C SER A 88 21.09 11.60 -1.73
N PRO A 89 21.35 12.18 -2.89
CA PRO A 89 20.35 12.35 -3.93
C PRO A 89 20.07 11.03 -4.64
N ILE A 90 18.87 10.90 -5.20
CA ILE A 90 18.57 9.83 -6.15
C ILE A 90 19.26 10.11 -7.49
N THR A 91 19.92 9.11 -8.05
CA THR A 91 20.68 9.22 -9.30
C THR A 91 20.04 8.52 -10.49
N THR A 92 18.94 7.78 -10.25
CA THR A 92 18.17 7.10 -11.31
C THR A 92 17.03 7.97 -11.83
N THR A 93 16.74 7.84 -13.12
CA THR A 93 15.58 8.48 -13.74
C THR A 93 14.29 7.81 -13.25
N THR A 94 13.66 8.41 -12.24
CA THR A 94 12.30 8.08 -11.85
C THR A 94 11.48 9.37 -11.78
N THR A 95 10.25 9.31 -12.26
CA THR A 95 9.37 10.47 -12.20
C THR A 95 8.74 10.56 -10.81
N VAL A 96 9.03 11.63 -10.11
CA VAL A 96 8.31 12.03 -8.88
C VAL A 96 7.74 13.43 -9.09
N ASP A 97 6.64 13.72 -8.42
CA ASP A 97 5.95 15.00 -8.62
C ASP A 97 6.70 16.14 -7.95
N LYS A 98 7.26 15.89 -6.77
CA LYS A 98 8.09 16.82 -6.00
C LYS A 98 9.19 16.06 -5.29
N SER A 99 10.38 16.64 -5.16
CA SER A 99 11.47 16.02 -4.42
C SER A 99 12.40 17.04 -3.77
N ILE A 100 13.02 16.61 -2.67
CA ILE A 100 14.12 17.32 -2.01
C ILE A 100 15.20 16.33 -1.56
N THR A 101 16.45 16.79 -1.54
CA THR A 101 17.53 16.11 -0.82
C THR A 101 17.97 17.01 0.33
N VAL A 102 18.06 16.43 1.52
CA VAL A 102 18.45 17.13 2.76
C VAL A 102 19.67 16.48 3.38
N SER A 103 20.44 17.24 4.17
CA SER A 103 21.54 16.72 4.98
C SER A 103 21.03 15.73 6.02
N GLY A 104 21.89 14.77 6.39
CA GLY A 104 21.58 13.70 7.34
C GLY A 104 22.20 12.37 6.90
N GLY A 105 21.57 11.28 7.36
CA GLY A 105 21.99 9.92 7.04
C GLY A 105 22.95 9.34 8.08
N HIS A 106 23.34 8.08 7.85
CA HIS A 106 24.13 7.31 8.79
C HIS A 106 25.34 6.67 8.10
N LYS A 107 26.34 6.30 8.89
CA LYS A 107 27.50 5.52 8.42
C LYS A 107 27.14 4.02 8.35
N PRO A 108 27.97 3.18 7.68
CA PRO A 108 27.71 1.74 7.61
C PRO A 108 27.59 1.03 8.97
N ASN A 109 28.20 1.60 10.01
CA ASN A 109 28.13 1.09 11.39
C ASN A 109 26.86 1.58 12.16
N GLY A 110 25.97 2.39 11.51
CA GLY A 110 24.75 2.92 12.10
C GLY A 110 24.91 4.19 12.93
N THR A 111 26.14 4.72 13.08
CA THR A 111 26.33 6.04 13.71
C THR A 111 25.86 7.15 12.77
N GLU A 112 25.37 8.25 13.33
CA GLU A 112 24.97 9.42 12.55
C GLU A 112 26.17 9.96 11.75
N SER A 113 25.94 10.26 10.46
CA SER A 113 26.94 10.88 9.59
C SER A 113 26.92 12.40 9.73
N GLU A 114 25.71 12.92 9.64
CA GLU A 114 25.39 14.34 9.79
C GLU A 114 24.00 14.46 10.47
N PRO A 115 23.73 15.54 11.23
CA PRO A 115 22.41 15.81 11.75
C PRO A 115 21.38 15.95 10.64
N LEU A 116 20.14 15.52 10.91
CA LEU A 116 19.02 15.72 9.98
C LEU A 116 18.70 17.22 9.87
N ASP A 117 18.64 17.75 8.65
CA ASP A 117 18.17 19.12 8.38
C ASP A 117 16.65 19.19 8.46
N GLU A 118 16.12 19.24 9.71
CA GLU A 118 14.69 19.30 9.96
C GLU A 118 14.05 20.58 9.42
N GLU A 119 14.79 21.70 9.34
CA GLU A 119 14.27 22.97 8.83
C GLU A 119 13.92 22.86 7.33
N SER A 120 14.82 22.28 6.53
CA SER A 120 14.56 22.04 5.12
C SER A 120 13.44 21.03 4.89
N VAL A 121 13.35 19.98 5.72
CA VAL A 121 12.23 19.03 5.70
C VAL A 121 10.91 19.74 5.97
N GLU A 122 10.85 20.57 7.01
CA GLU A 122 9.63 21.29 7.37
C GLU A 122 9.18 22.25 6.25
N LYS A 123 10.12 23.02 5.69
CA LYS A 123 9.84 23.92 4.55
C LYS A 123 9.30 23.16 3.35
N PHE A 124 9.92 22.03 3.01
CA PHE A 124 9.45 21.20 1.91
C PHE A 124 8.05 20.66 2.15
N LEU A 125 7.79 20.06 3.32
CA LEU A 125 6.48 19.54 3.67
C LEU A 125 5.39 20.61 3.57
N LYS A 126 5.65 21.82 4.11
CA LYS A 126 4.72 22.95 3.99
C LYS A 126 4.48 23.35 2.53
N SER A 127 5.53 23.35 1.71
CA SER A 127 5.45 23.75 0.30
C SER A 127 4.65 22.80 -0.57
N VAL A 128 4.64 21.49 -0.24
CA VAL A 128 3.92 20.47 -1.03
C VAL A 128 2.49 20.20 -0.53
N LYS A 129 2.04 20.92 0.49
CA LYS A 129 0.68 20.75 1.05
C LYS A 129 -0.39 20.97 -0.03
N GLY A 130 -1.26 19.98 -0.21
CA GLY A 130 -2.30 19.95 -1.26
C GLY A 130 -1.77 19.68 -2.68
N GLN A 131 -0.45 19.53 -2.87
CA GLN A 131 0.15 19.21 -4.16
C GLN A 131 0.51 17.73 -4.29
N VAL A 132 0.72 17.02 -3.18
CA VAL A 132 1.01 15.60 -3.12
C VAL A 132 0.00 14.90 -2.20
N GLU A 133 -0.16 13.61 -2.38
CA GLU A 133 -1.13 12.76 -1.66
C GLU A 133 -0.43 11.75 -0.76
N CYS A 134 0.88 11.55 -0.98
CA CYS A 134 1.71 10.68 -0.18
C CYS A 134 3.16 11.21 -0.11
N ILE A 135 3.89 10.87 0.95
CA ILE A 135 5.33 11.13 1.08
C ILE A 135 6.09 9.80 1.01
N ALA A 136 7.14 9.77 0.21
CA ALA A 136 8.17 8.73 0.20
C ALA A 136 9.44 9.28 0.87
N VAL A 137 10.03 8.52 1.79
CA VAL A 137 11.26 8.91 2.50
C VAL A 137 12.31 7.83 2.33
N THR A 138 13.51 8.21 1.93
CA THR A 138 14.66 7.30 1.86
C THR A 138 15.90 7.95 2.44
N GLY A 139 16.56 7.27 3.39
CA GLY A 139 17.76 7.75 4.05
C GLY A 139 18.99 6.92 3.68
N PHE A 140 20.14 7.60 3.58
CA PHE A 140 21.41 6.89 3.40
C PHE A 140 21.71 6.07 4.64
N MET A 141 21.95 4.76 4.47
CA MET A 141 22.13 3.78 5.54
C MET A 141 20.98 3.69 6.55
N SER A 142 19.76 4.06 6.19
CA SER A 142 18.57 3.94 7.07
C SER A 142 18.26 2.50 7.48
N VAL A 143 18.69 1.52 6.70
CA VAL A 143 18.60 0.08 7.06
C VAL A 143 19.49 -0.28 8.27
N ARG A 144 20.49 0.54 8.59
CA ARG A 144 21.35 0.39 9.78
C ARG A 144 20.82 1.20 10.97
N ASN A 145 20.26 2.37 10.67
CA ASN A 145 19.65 3.23 11.69
C ASN A 145 18.52 4.05 11.04
N PRO A 146 17.25 3.74 11.33
CA PRO A 146 16.11 4.37 10.69
C PRO A 146 15.69 5.71 11.32
N LYS A 147 16.38 6.22 12.34
CA LYS A 147 15.95 7.38 13.14
C LYS A 147 15.57 8.61 12.30
N HIS A 148 16.34 8.93 11.26
CA HIS A 148 16.05 10.09 10.41
C HIS A 148 14.78 9.89 9.58
N GLU A 149 14.58 8.71 8.99
CA GLU A 149 13.33 8.42 8.26
C GLU A 149 12.12 8.45 9.21
N GLN A 150 12.25 7.87 10.42
CA GLN A 150 11.21 7.90 11.45
C GLN A 150 10.86 9.34 11.84
N ARG A 151 11.88 10.19 12.03
CA ARG A 151 11.67 11.60 12.37
C ARG A 151 10.93 12.35 11.26
N VAL A 152 11.34 12.16 10.01
CA VAL A 152 10.65 12.76 8.84
C VAL A 152 9.20 12.26 8.73
N LYS A 153 8.95 10.98 9.00
CA LYS A 153 7.59 10.40 9.03
C LYS A 153 6.70 11.08 10.08
N GLU A 154 7.24 11.34 11.28
CA GLU A 154 6.53 12.09 12.32
C GLU A 154 6.21 13.52 11.89
N MET A 155 7.18 14.22 11.30
CA MET A 155 7.00 15.60 10.80
C MET A 155 5.93 15.62 9.69
N ALA A 156 5.99 14.69 8.74
CA ALA A 156 5.00 14.58 7.67
C ALA A 156 3.59 14.34 8.23
N ARG A 157 3.45 13.46 9.23
CA ARG A 157 2.17 13.22 9.91
C ARG A 157 1.63 14.48 10.58
N GLN A 158 2.49 15.24 11.28
CA GLN A 158 2.07 16.45 11.99
C GLN A 158 1.69 17.60 11.04
N ILE A 159 2.41 17.77 9.93
CA ILE A 159 2.25 18.92 9.03
C ILE A 159 1.20 18.65 7.94
N LEU A 160 1.19 17.45 7.36
CA LEU A 160 0.37 17.12 6.21
C LEU A 160 -0.79 16.18 6.54
N ASN A 161 -0.62 15.31 7.54
CA ASN A 161 -1.56 14.23 7.89
C ASN A 161 -1.92 13.34 6.68
N ILE A 162 -0.91 13.02 5.86
CA ILE A 162 -1.05 12.11 4.71
C ILE A 162 -0.16 10.87 4.90
N PRO A 163 -0.42 9.76 4.18
CA PRO A 163 0.41 8.57 4.24
C PRO A 163 1.88 8.86 3.96
N THR A 164 2.77 8.22 4.71
CA THR A 164 4.22 8.34 4.54
C THR A 164 4.86 6.96 4.54
N VAL A 165 5.59 6.66 3.48
CA VAL A 165 6.30 5.39 3.26
C VAL A 165 7.79 5.61 3.48
N CYS A 166 8.39 4.78 4.33
CA CYS A 166 9.82 4.83 4.64
C CYS A 166 10.58 3.65 4.05
N GLY A 167 11.78 3.89 3.54
CA GLY A 167 12.59 2.88 2.87
C GLY A 167 13.00 1.73 3.77
N TYR A 168 13.30 2.00 5.05
CA TYR A 168 13.67 0.97 6.02
C TYR A 168 12.54 -0.02 6.33
N GLU A 169 11.27 0.37 6.13
CA GLU A 169 10.09 -0.47 6.34
C GLU A 169 9.88 -1.48 5.20
N LEU A 170 10.37 -1.14 4.00
CA LEU A 170 10.12 -1.92 2.79
C LEU A 170 11.25 -2.89 2.43
N SER A 171 12.48 -2.55 2.75
CA SER A 171 13.63 -3.32 2.31
C SER A 171 14.82 -3.20 3.26
N SER A 172 15.46 -4.32 3.54
CA SER A 172 16.74 -4.41 4.27
C SER A 172 17.98 -4.30 3.36
N VAL A 173 17.80 -4.15 2.06
CA VAL A 173 18.87 -4.03 1.08
C VAL A 173 19.57 -2.67 1.18
N LEU A 174 20.90 -2.65 1.07
CA LEU A 174 21.69 -1.43 1.20
C LEU A 174 21.55 -0.45 0.04
N GLY A 175 21.09 -0.87 -1.14
CA GLY A 175 20.91 -0.04 -2.33
C GLY A 175 19.99 1.15 -2.08
N PHE A 176 20.56 2.37 -2.09
CA PHE A 176 19.81 3.60 -1.81
C PHE A 176 18.80 3.92 -2.90
N ASN A 177 19.21 3.85 -4.17
CA ASN A 177 18.33 4.14 -5.31
C ASN A 177 17.19 3.13 -5.43
N GLU A 178 17.48 1.86 -5.25
CA GLU A 178 16.49 0.78 -5.31
C GLU A 178 15.43 0.94 -4.21
N ARG A 179 15.86 1.31 -2.99
CA ARG A 179 14.93 1.62 -1.90
C ARG A 179 14.09 2.85 -2.20
N ALA A 180 14.68 3.91 -2.76
CA ALA A 180 13.97 5.11 -3.14
C ALA A 180 12.86 4.81 -4.18
N ILE A 181 13.20 4.05 -5.23
CA ILE A 181 12.23 3.63 -6.25
C ILE A 181 11.11 2.78 -5.61
N THR A 182 11.48 1.82 -4.76
CA THR A 182 10.51 0.98 -4.05
C THR A 182 9.58 1.82 -3.18
N CYS A 183 10.12 2.82 -2.45
CA CYS A 183 9.34 3.78 -1.68
C CYS A 183 8.33 4.54 -2.52
N ILE A 184 8.78 5.10 -3.64
CA ILE A 184 7.94 5.88 -4.56
C ILE A 184 6.81 5.01 -5.10
N MET A 185 7.13 3.80 -5.56
CA MET A 185 6.13 2.88 -6.11
C MET A 185 5.10 2.46 -5.06
N ASN A 186 5.53 2.13 -3.85
CA ASN A 186 4.60 1.81 -2.76
C ASN A 186 3.74 3.02 -2.38
N ALA A 187 4.34 4.22 -2.26
CA ALA A 187 3.61 5.43 -1.95
C ALA A 187 2.50 5.72 -2.98
N ARG A 188 2.78 5.55 -4.27
CA ARG A 188 1.82 5.73 -5.36
C ARG A 188 0.62 4.80 -5.27
N LEU A 189 0.80 3.62 -4.71
CA LEU A 189 -0.22 2.56 -4.65
C LEU A 189 -1.12 2.65 -3.42
N ILE A 190 -0.74 3.40 -2.38
CA ILE A 190 -1.50 3.45 -1.12
C ILE A 190 -2.98 3.75 -1.35
N PRO A 191 -3.38 4.81 -2.09
CA PRO A 191 -4.80 5.11 -2.26
C PRO A 191 -5.56 4.01 -3.02
N VAL A 192 -4.91 3.34 -3.97
CA VAL A 192 -5.51 2.24 -4.74
C VAL A 192 -5.83 1.05 -3.83
N ILE A 193 -4.89 0.71 -2.94
CA ILE A 193 -5.07 -0.39 -1.98
C ILE A 193 -6.07 -0.01 -0.89
N GLU A 194 -6.04 1.23 -0.40
CA GLU A 194 -7.02 1.73 0.58
C GLU A 194 -8.45 1.69 0.01
N GLU A 195 -8.66 2.15 -1.22
CA GLU A 195 -9.96 2.09 -1.89
C GLU A 195 -10.45 0.65 -2.02
N LEU A 196 -9.58 -0.28 -2.44
CA LEU A 196 -9.90 -1.70 -2.52
C LEU A 196 -10.31 -2.26 -1.16
N LEU A 197 -9.54 -1.98 -0.11
CA LEU A 197 -9.83 -2.47 1.25
C LEU A 197 -11.14 -1.92 1.80
N VAL A 198 -11.40 -0.63 1.59
CA VAL A 198 -12.67 0.00 1.99
C VAL A 198 -13.83 -0.65 1.26
N SER A 199 -13.70 -0.88 -0.05
CA SER A 199 -14.72 -1.52 -0.87
C SER A 199 -15.02 -2.96 -0.42
N VAL A 200 -13.98 -3.77 -0.18
CA VAL A 200 -14.12 -5.14 0.30
C VAL A 200 -14.81 -5.17 1.67
N LYS A 201 -14.31 -4.37 2.62
CA LYS A 201 -14.88 -4.32 3.98
C LYS A 201 -16.35 -3.90 3.98
N LYS A 202 -16.72 -2.92 3.14
CA LYS A 202 -18.10 -2.50 2.97
C LYS A 202 -18.98 -3.66 2.50
N VAL A 203 -18.56 -4.35 1.43
CA VAL A 203 -19.31 -5.46 0.86
C VAL A 203 -19.42 -6.61 1.86
N LEU A 204 -18.33 -7.00 2.55
CA LEU A 204 -18.38 -8.05 3.58
C LEU A 204 -19.40 -7.71 4.67
N LYS A 205 -19.43 -6.45 5.12
CA LYS A 205 -20.42 -5.98 6.10
C LYS A 205 -21.86 -6.07 5.57
N ASP A 206 -22.09 -5.66 4.32
CA ASP A 206 -23.43 -5.67 3.69
C ASP A 206 -23.97 -7.11 3.52
N TYR A 207 -23.07 -8.10 3.42
CA TYR A 207 -23.42 -9.53 3.33
C TYR A 207 -23.27 -10.29 4.66
N GLU A 208 -23.10 -9.59 5.78
CA GLU A 208 -23.01 -10.16 7.13
C GLU A 208 -21.84 -11.16 7.30
N VAL A 209 -20.72 -10.94 6.59
CA VAL A 209 -19.50 -11.74 6.72
C VAL A 209 -18.57 -11.10 7.76
N GLU A 210 -18.46 -11.71 8.94
CA GLU A 210 -17.69 -11.18 10.09
C GLU A 210 -16.27 -11.79 10.19
N ALA A 211 -15.81 -12.49 9.17
CA ALA A 211 -14.52 -13.17 9.15
C ALA A 211 -13.33 -12.21 8.99
N PRO A 212 -12.16 -12.53 9.54
CA PRO A 212 -10.95 -11.74 9.35
C PRO A 212 -10.54 -11.68 7.88
N LEU A 213 -10.20 -10.47 7.41
CA LEU A 213 -9.70 -10.23 6.06
C LEU A 213 -8.17 -10.30 6.02
N MET A 214 -7.64 -11.21 5.22
CA MET A 214 -6.20 -11.35 4.94
C MET A 214 -5.89 -10.90 3.51
N ILE A 215 -4.76 -10.20 3.34
CA ILE A 215 -4.25 -9.84 2.03
C ILE A 215 -3.17 -10.85 1.64
N VAL A 216 -3.35 -11.47 0.47
CA VAL A 216 -2.36 -12.38 -0.10
C VAL A 216 -1.38 -11.57 -0.95
N LYS A 217 -0.07 -11.79 -0.70
CA LYS A 217 1.02 -11.16 -1.47
C LYS A 217 1.42 -12.05 -2.64
#